data_b4d9d4e4ab4882d2673bc138a4908c14
#
_entry.id   b4d9d4e4ab4882d2673bc138a4908c14
#
_cell.length_a   1.000
_cell.length_b   1.000
_cell.length_c   1.000
_cell.angle_alpha   90.00
_cell.angle_beta   90.00
_cell.angle_gamma   90.00
#
_symmetry.space_group_name_H-M   'P 1'
#
loop_
_entity.id
_entity.type
_entity.pdbx_description
1 polymer ?
#
loop_
_entity_poly.entity_id
_entity_poly.type
_entity_poly.pdbx_seq_one_letter_code
_entity_poly.pdbx_strand_id
1 'polypeptide(L)'
;MHQLRIYTIKQGEMAAWISEWKSLIAPLRRKFGFEVVGAWTVDEERFIWVLHYDGPKSWEEVDAEYYNSDERKAIDPDPARHIEKSEQFLMREVRA
;
A
#
# COMPACT_ATOMS: atom_id res chain seq x y z
N MET A 1 3.61 -11.38 -9.26
CA MET A 1 3.50 -9.98 -9.68
C MET A 1 3.80 -9.07 -8.50
N HIS A 2 4.61 -8.08 -8.72
CA HIS A 2 4.92 -7.05 -7.73
C HIS A 2 4.30 -5.72 -8.15
N GLN A 3 4.02 -4.87 -7.16
CA GLN A 3 3.61 -3.49 -7.43
C GLN A 3 4.45 -2.54 -6.59
N LEU A 4 5.05 -1.57 -7.24
CA LEU A 4 5.72 -0.44 -6.60
C LEU A 4 4.67 0.64 -6.37
N ARG A 5 4.59 1.14 -5.14
CA ARG A 5 3.70 2.25 -4.79
C ARG A 5 4.53 3.40 -4.22
N ILE A 6 4.33 4.57 -4.77
CA ILE A 6 5.04 5.79 -4.35
C ILE A 6 3.99 6.81 -3.95
N TYR A 7 4.02 7.22 -2.69
CA TYR A 7 3.12 8.23 -2.16
C TYR A 7 3.90 9.48 -1.79
N THR A 8 3.40 10.63 -2.25
CA THR A 8 3.83 11.91 -1.68
C THR A 8 2.91 12.19 -0.51
N ILE A 9 3.48 12.36 0.68
CA ILE A 9 2.74 12.57 1.91
C ILE A 9 2.64 14.08 2.19
N LYS A 10 1.48 14.50 2.67
CA LYS A 10 1.27 15.90 3.05
C LYS A 10 2.28 16.33 4.11
N GLN A 11 2.73 17.57 4.01
CA GLN A 11 3.76 18.09 4.90
C GLN A 11 3.39 17.92 6.38
N GLY A 12 4.32 17.36 7.16
CA GLY A 12 4.13 17.16 8.59
C GLY A 12 3.32 15.91 8.97
N GLU A 13 2.85 15.13 7.98
CA GLU A 13 1.95 13.99 8.26
C GLU A 13 2.62 12.63 8.12
N MET A 14 3.91 12.57 7.81
CA MET A 14 4.60 11.30 7.57
C MET A 14 4.57 10.36 8.79
N ALA A 15 4.82 10.86 9.98
CA ALA A 15 4.83 10.03 11.19
C ALA A 15 3.45 9.42 11.45
N ALA A 16 2.39 10.19 11.29
CA ALA A 16 1.03 9.70 11.45
C ALA A 16 0.69 8.66 10.36
N TRP A 17 1.06 8.94 9.11
CA TRP A 17 0.87 8.00 8.03
C TRP A 17 1.57 6.66 8.30
N ILE A 18 2.83 6.69 8.69
CA ILE A 18 3.60 5.46 8.97
C ILE A 18 2.94 4.64 10.07
N SER A 19 2.50 5.30 11.14
CA SER A 19 1.82 4.64 12.25
C SER A 19 0.54 3.93 11.78
N GLU A 20 -0.29 4.61 11.01
CA GLU A 20 -1.54 4.07 10.48
C GLU A 20 -1.28 2.97 9.43
N TRP A 21 -0.26 3.15 8.59
CA TRP A 21 0.11 2.13 7.61
C TRP A 21 0.54 0.83 8.31
N LYS A 22 1.38 0.92 9.33
CA LYS A 22 1.85 -0.25 10.08
C LYS A 22 0.72 -0.99 10.78
N SER A 23 -0.20 -0.26 11.38
CA SER A 23 -1.23 -0.85 12.24
C SER A 23 -2.51 -1.22 11.49
N LEU A 24 -2.81 -0.54 10.39
CA LEU A 24 -4.11 -0.68 9.71
C LEU A 24 -3.98 -1.18 8.28
N ILE A 25 -3.06 -0.62 7.50
CA ILE A 25 -2.98 -0.90 6.06
C ILE A 25 -2.21 -2.19 5.77
N ALA A 26 -0.98 -2.30 6.26
CA ALA A 26 -0.14 -3.46 5.97
C ALA A 26 -0.75 -4.77 6.48
N PRO A 27 -1.29 -4.84 7.72
CA PRO A 27 -1.95 -6.07 8.18
C PRO A 27 -3.16 -6.46 7.34
N LEU A 28 -3.95 -5.48 6.90
CA LEU A 28 -5.14 -5.77 6.10
C LEU A 28 -4.77 -6.25 4.71
N ARG A 29 -3.75 -5.67 4.10
CA ARG A 29 -3.22 -6.17 2.82
C ARG A 29 -2.78 -7.63 2.94
N ARG A 30 -2.09 -7.98 4.02
CA ARG A 30 -1.68 -9.38 4.27
C ARG A 30 -2.89 -10.30 4.39
N LYS A 31 -3.94 -9.85 5.03
CA LYS A 31 -5.19 -10.64 5.17
C LYS A 31 -5.79 -10.97 3.80
N PHE A 32 -5.65 -10.08 2.83
CA PHE A 32 -6.14 -10.31 1.46
C PHE A 32 -5.15 -11.07 0.58
N GLY A 33 -4.09 -11.60 1.14
CA GLY A 33 -3.15 -12.46 0.42
C GLY A 33 -1.94 -11.76 -0.15
N PHE A 34 -1.80 -10.45 0.08
CA PHE A 34 -0.61 -9.73 -0.37
C PHE A 34 0.56 -9.97 0.57
N GLU A 35 1.75 -10.04 0.00
CA GLU A 35 2.99 -9.93 0.74
C GLU A 35 3.42 -8.45 0.73
N VAL A 36 3.75 -7.92 1.89
CA VAL A 36 4.37 -6.60 1.99
C VAL A 36 5.89 -6.83 1.98
N VAL A 37 6.51 -6.57 0.83
CA VAL A 37 7.93 -6.85 0.62
C VAL A 37 8.80 -5.94 1.45
N GLY A 38 8.43 -4.67 1.54
CA GLY A 38 9.15 -3.67 2.32
C GLY A 38 8.57 -2.29 2.12
N ALA A 39 9.05 -1.35 2.93
CA ALA A 39 8.64 0.04 2.84
C ALA A 39 9.83 0.95 3.20
N TRP A 40 9.88 2.10 2.57
CA TRP A 40 10.98 3.07 2.71
C TRP A 40 10.44 4.49 2.68
N THR A 41 11.17 5.41 3.30
CA THR A 41 10.92 6.84 3.15
C THR A 41 12.02 7.48 2.32
N VAL A 42 11.66 8.49 1.54
CA VAL A 42 12.61 9.28 0.76
C VAL A 42 12.31 10.76 1.03
N ASP A 43 13.32 11.51 1.45
CA ASP A 43 13.26 12.97 1.64
C ASP A 43 12.21 13.46 2.64
N GLU A 44 11.75 12.65 3.55
CA GLU A 44 10.67 12.99 4.50
C GLU A 44 9.31 13.28 3.83
N GLU A 45 9.25 13.26 2.51
CA GLU A 45 8.04 13.58 1.74
C GLU A 45 7.41 12.37 1.08
N ARG A 46 8.23 11.39 0.68
CA ARG A 46 7.75 10.24 -0.06
C ARG A 46 7.84 8.96 0.76
N PHE A 47 6.79 8.19 0.65
CA PHE A 47 6.70 6.85 1.23
C PHE A 47 6.62 5.87 0.06
N ILE A 48 7.52 4.89 0.05
CA ILE A 48 7.61 3.89 -1.00
C ILE A 48 7.40 2.53 -0.39
N TRP A 49 6.57 1.71 -1.00
CA TRP A 49 6.43 0.33 -0.58
C TRP A 49 6.16 -0.58 -1.76
N VAL A 50 6.44 -1.86 -1.57
CA VAL A 50 6.30 -2.87 -2.60
C VAL A 50 5.40 -3.98 -2.07
N LEU A 51 4.38 -4.28 -2.86
CA LEU A 51 3.46 -5.40 -2.64
C LEU A 51 3.78 -6.53 -3.62
N HIS A 52 3.57 -7.74 -3.17
CA HIS A 52 3.63 -8.94 -4.02
C HIS A 52 2.36 -9.76 -3.85
N TYR A 53 1.87 -10.30 -4.95
CA TYR A 53 0.74 -11.22 -4.92
C TYR A 53 0.97 -12.32 -5.97
N ASP A 54 0.80 -13.56 -5.56
CA ASP A 54 1.04 -14.73 -6.40
C ASP A 54 -0.10 -15.74 -6.28
N GLY A 55 -1.27 -15.26 -5.89
CA GLY A 55 -2.46 -16.08 -5.75
C GLY A 55 -3.17 -16.35 -7.08
N PRO A 56 -4.33 -17.04 -7.02
CA PRO A 56 -5.03 -17.50 -8.22
C PRO A 56 -5.78 -16.40 -8.96
N LYS A 57 -6.02 -15.27 -8.33
CA LYS A 57 -6.77 -14.15 -8.93
C LYS A 57 -5.83 -13.22 -9.68
N SER A 58 -6.40 -12.40 -10.58
CA SER A 58 -5.61 -11.33 -11.19
C SER A 58 -5.30 -10.25 -10.14
N TRP A 59 -4.28 -9.45 -10.41
CA TRP A 59 -3.97 -8.31 -9.54
C TRP A 59 -5.17 -7.39 -9.37
N GLU A 60 -5.84 -7.09 -10.48
CA GLU A 60 -7.00 -6.19 -10.49
C GLU A 60 -8.13 -6.71 -9.62
N GLU A 61 -8.40 -8.01 -9.66
CA GLU A 61 -9.45 -8.62 -8.85
C GLU A 61 -9.13 -8.54 -7.36
N VAL A 62 -7.93 -8.94 -6.95
CA VAL A 62 -7.57 -8.96 -5.54
C VAL A 62 -7.43 -7.56 -4.97
N ASP A 63 -6.93 -6.61 -5.76
CA ASP A 63 -6.82 -5.22 -5.37
C ASP A 63 -8.21 -4.59 -5.18
N ALA A 64 -9.13 -4.88 -6.10
CA ALA A 64 -10.51 -4.42 -5.99
C ALA A 64 -11.21 -5.04 -4.77
N GLU A 65 -10.98 -6.30 -4.48
CA GLU A 65 -11.54 -6.96 -3.28
C GLU A 65 -11.06 -6.27 -2.01
N TYR A 66 -9.78 -5.91 -1.95
CA TYR A 66 -9.24 -5.18 -0.81
C TYR A 66 -9.93 -3.82 -0.63
N TYR A 67 -9.99 -3.01 -1.68
CA TYR A 67 -10.59 -1.67 -1.58
C TYR A 67 -12.10 -1.68 -1.36
N ASN A 68 -12.79 -2.71 -1.86
CA ASN A 68 -14.23 -2.84 -1.70
C ASN A 68 -14.65 -3.59 -0.43
N SER A 69 -13.68 -4.10 0.34
CA SER A 69 -13.97 -4.84 1.56
C SER A 69 -14.60 -3.94 2.62
N ASP A 70 -15.45 -4.54 3.45
CA ASP A 70 -16.02 -3.84 4.60
C ASP A 70 -14.93 -3.41 5.57
N GLU A 71 -13.90 -4.24 5.75
CA GLU A 71 -12.79 -3.95 6.64
C GLU A 71 -12.02 -2.70 6.21
N ARG A 72 -11.71 -2.57 4.89
CA ARG A 72 -11.01 -1.37 4.39
C ARG A 72 -11.88 -0.12 4.52
N LYS A 73 -13.16 -0.24 4.21
CA LYS A 73 -14.10 0.88 4.30
C LYS A 73 -14.37 1.31 5.74
N ALA A 74 -14.25 0.38 6.69
CA ALA A 74 -14.46 0.66 8.11
C ALA A 74 -13.31 1.42 8.77
N ILE A 75 -12.15 1.54 8.11
CA ILE A 75 -11.02 2.30 8.66
C ILE A 75 -11.36 3.79 8.58
N ASP A 76 -11.64 4.39 9.73
CA ASP A 76 -12.06 5.78 9.84
C ASP A 76 -11.33 6.44 11.03
N PRO A 77 -10.62 7.55 10.80
CA PRO A 77 -10.47 8.26 9.52
C PRO A 77 -9.60 7.48 8.53
N ASP A 78 -9.86 7.67 7.24
CA ASP A 78 -9.14 6.97 6.18
C ASP A 78 -7.68 7.42 6.16
N PRO A 79 -6.71 6.48 6.28
CA PRO A 79 -5.29 6.83 6.21
C PRO A 79 -4.87 7.50 4.90
N ALA A 80 -5.60 7.25 3.82
CA ALA A 80 -5.31 7.89 2.53
C ALA A 80 -5.44 9.42 2.56
N ARG A 81 -6.06 9.98 3.60
CA ARG A 81 -6.14 11.44 3.77
C ARG A 81 -4.77 12.10 3.90
N HIS A 82 -3.74 11.35 4.30
CA HIS A 82 -2.37 11.83 4.41
C HIS A 82 -1.65 11.89 3.05
N ILE A 83 -2.20 11.25 2.03
CA ILE A 83 -1.57 11.12 0.72
C ILE A 83 -1.97 12.29 -0.15
N GLU A 84 -0.98 13.05 -0.63
CA GLU A 84 -1.19 14.14 -1.57
C GLU A 84 -1.21 13.64 -3.01
N LYS A 85 -0.28 12.71 -3.34
CA LYS A 85 -0.13 12.14 -4.67
C LYS A 85 0.23 10.66 -4.55
N SER A 86 -0.33 9.85 -5.41
CA SER A 86 -0.12 8.40 -5.42
C SER A 86 0.24 7.93 -6.83
N GLU A 87 1.28 7.12 -6.93
CA GLU A 87 1.70 6.47 -8.16
C GLU A 87 1.85 4.97 -7.92
N GLN A 88 1.40 4.15 -8.87
CA GLN A 88 1.51 2.70 -8.79
C GLN A 88 2.05 2.15 -10.10
N PHE A 89 2.96 1.18 -10.01
CA PHE A 89 3.57 0.53 -11.17
C PHE A 89 3.64 -0.96 -10.94
N LEU A 90 3.00 -1.75 -11.81
CA LEU A 90 3.17 -3.18 -11.79
C LEU A 90 4.54 -3.54 -12.33
N MET A 91 5.22 -4.47 -11.65
CA MET A 91 6.59 -4.85 -11.95
C MET A 91 6.67 -6.35 -12.19
N ARG A 92 7.46 -6.73 -13.18
CA ARG A 92 7.83 -8.12 -13.41
C ARG A 92 9.27 -8.33 -12.98
N GLU A 93 9.50 -9.38 -12.19
CA GLU A 93 10.83 -9.71 -11.74
C GLU A 93 11.73 -10.09 -12.93
N VAL A 94 12.94 -9.55 -12.92
CA VAL A 94 14.00 -9.94 -13.84
C VAL A 94 15.10 -10.58 -13.00
N ARG A 95 15.41 -11.84 -13.30
CA ARG A 95 16.45 -12.56 -12.58
C ARG A 95 17.78 -12.43 -13.32
N ALA A 96 18.81 -12.08 -12.57
CA ALA A 96 20.18 -11.99 -13.08
C ALA A 96 20.81 -13.37 -13.28
#